data_d1cb199c9beda5aa1f35dd33f792ccab
#
_entry.id   d1cb199c9beda5aa1f35dd33f792ccab
#
_cell.length_a   1.000
_cell.length_b   1.000
_cell.length_c   1.000
_cell.angle_alpha   90.00
_cell.angle_beta   90.00
_cell.angle_gamma   90.00
#
_symmetry.space_group_name_H-M   'P 1'
#
loop_
_entity.id
_entity.type
_entity.pdbx_description
1 polymer ?
#
loop_
_entity_poly.entity_id
_entity_poly.type
_entity_poly.pdbx_seq_one_letter_code
_entity_poly.pdbx_strand_id
1 'polypeptide(L)'
;IRHSPSAIRHSPSAIRHSPSVLCPPSPVFRPPSPVPLHIHVARLAQTWNTRDNLGIVVGATQPESLARVRAAAPEVWILAPGVGAQGGDLRAALRAGLRADGLGMLIPVSRGISRAKNPRQAARELREAINRERSVFSVQCSVFSIQSAVVENYALNTEHRKLADSLLDAGCIQFGRFTLKSGIESPIYIDLRRLAGFPQLLSEVALAYVPILRNLHFDRLAALPYAAMPIATAISLYGGWPMIYPRKEAKSYGTKAAIEGVFKPGERVVVVDDLITTGGSKFEGIEQLAAAGLEVEDVLVLIDRQSGGADVLAERGYRLHAVLTLPQLLDYYAQTGKVETKKIIEVREFLARR
;
A
#
# COMPACT_ATOMS: atom_id res chain seq x y z
N ILE A 1 -68.53 -53.05 30.30
CA ILE A 1 -67.67 -53.68 29.29
C ILE A 1 -66.24 -53.03 29.45
N ARG A 2 -65.39 -53.89 29.99
CA ARG A 2 -64.01 -53.49 30.33
C ARG A 2 -63.12 -53.77 29.11
N HIS A 3 -62.29 -52.84 28.64
CA HIS A 3 -61.16 -53.07 27.74
C HIS A 3 -59.83 -52.76 28.41
N SER A 4 -59.03 -53.82 28.52
CA SER A 4 -57.62 -53.77 29.00
C SER A 4 -56.69 -53.17 27.92
N PRO A 5 -55.69 -52.39 28.25
CA PRO A 5 -54.69 -51.97 27.29
C PRO A 5 -53.52 -52.98 27.18
N SER A 6 -53.25 -53.41 25.97
CA SER A 6 -52.13 -54.25 25.64
C SER A 6 -50.81 -53.48 25.68
N ALA A 7 -49.86 -53.97 26.47
CA ALA A 7 -48.51 -53.41 26.58
C ALA A 7 -47.66 -53.78 25.35
N ILE A 8 -47.22 -52.76 24.62
CA ILE A 8 -46.25 -52.92 23.57
C ILE A 8 -44.85 -52.77 24.22
N ARG A 9 -44.08 -53.85 24.21
CA ARG A 9 -42.68 -53.85 24.63
C ARG A 9 -41.85 -53.34 23.45
N HIS A 10 -41.19 -52.19 23.59
CA HIS A 10 -40.15 -51.76 22.70
C HIS A 10 -38.78 -52.26 23.20
N SER A 11 -38.13 -53.06 22.38
CA SER A 11 -36.71 -53.41 22.55
C SER A 11 -35.80 -52.23 22.28
N PRO A 12 -34.74 -51.97 23.07
CA PRO A 12 -33.80 -50.90 22.73
C PRO A 12 -32.86 -51.36 21.61
N SER A 13 -33.00 -50.78 20.43
CA SER A 13 -32.03 -50.92 19.36
C SER A 13 -30.77 -50.13 19.72
N ALA A 14 -29.64 -50.85 19.81
CA ALA A 14 -28.32 -50.24 20.04
C ALA A 14 -27.95 -49.32 18.90
N ILE A 15 -27.94 -48.01 19.19
CA ILE A 15 -27.36 -46.99 18.31
C ILE A 15 -25.84 -47.16 18.36
N ARG A 16 -25.27 -47.68 17.31
CA ARG A 16 -23.84 -47.65 17.09
C ARG A 16 -23.41 -46.19 16.84
N HIS A 17 -22.72 -45.61 17.79
CA HIS A 17 -22.01 -44.33 17.57
C HIS A 17 -20.88 -44.57 16.56
N SER A 18 -21.04 -44.03 15.37
CA SER A 18 -19.91 -43.83 14.45
C SER A 18 -18.90 -42.85 15.06
N PRO A 19 -17.57 -43.05 14.87
CA PRO A 19 -16.60 -42.11 15.41
C PRO A 19 -16.84 -40.74 14.80
N SER A 20 -17.01 -39.77 15.68
CA SER A 20 -17.11 -38.37 15.32
C SER A 20 -15.85 -37.94 14.53
N VAL A 21 -16.03 -37.61 13.27
CA VAL A 21 -15.02 -36.91 12.48
C VAL A 21 -14.77 -35.61 13.21
N LEU A 22 -13.62 -35.50 13.90
CA LEU A 22 -13.14 -34.26 14.47
C LEU A 22 -12.91 -33.28 13.30
N CYS A 23 -13.86 -32.37 13.14
CA CYS A 23 -13.65 -31.21 12.26
C CYS A 23 -12.42 -30.46 12.78
N PRO A 24 -11.40 -30.18 11.95
CA PRO A 24 -10.27 -29.38 12.40
C PRO A 24 -10.81 -28.04 12.92
N PRO A 25 -10.25 -27.49 14.01
CA PRO A 25 -10.71 -26.22 14.54
C PRO A 25 -10.60 -25.18 13.44
N SER A 26 -11.72 -24.52 13.17
CA SER A 26 -11.75 -23.34 12.29
C SER A 26 -10.64 -22.39 12.70
N PRO A 27 -9.87 -21.82 11.76
CA PRO A 27 -8.84 -20.84 12.10
C PRO A 27 -9.48 -19.76 12.95
N VAL A 28 -9.02 -19.63 14.19
CA VAL A 28 -9.46 -18.57 15.11
C VAL A 28 -9.13 -17.25 14.42
N PHE A 29 -10.16 -16.57 13.93
CA PHE A 29 -10.05 -15.22 13.44
C PHE A 29 -9.54 -14.35 14.59
N ARG A 30 -8.23 -14.10 14.63
CA ARG A 30 -7.69 -13.03 15.47
C ARG A 30 -7.97 -11.73 14.73
N PRO A 31 -8.84 -10.87 15.26
CA PRO A 31 -8.97 -9.54 14.69
C PRO A 31 -7.58 -8.88 14.70
N PRO A 32 -7.22 -8.13 13.65
CA PRO A 32 -5.96 -7.39 13.64
C PRO A 32 -5.87 -6.57 14.92
N SER A 33 -4.68 -6.52 15.54
CA SER A 33 -4.46 -5.78 16.79
C SER A 33 -5.12 -4.41 16.68
N PRO A 34 -5.99 -4.02 17.60
CA PRO A 34 -6.77 -2.79 17.44
C PRO A 34 -5.81 -1.63 17.26
N VAL A 35 -5.98 -0.89 16.17
CA VAL A 35 -5.20 0.33 15.93
C VAL A 35 -5.49 1.27 17.10
N PRO A 36 -4.48 1.78 17.80
CA PRO A 36 -4.70 2.69 18.93
C PRO A 36 -5.55 3.88 18.49
N LEU A 37 -6.51 4.30 19.32
CA LEU A 37 -7.48 5.35 18.97
C LEU A 37 -6.81 6.62 18.45
N HIS A 38 -5.70 7.06 19.07
CA HIS A 38 -4.97 8.25 18.65
C HIS A 38 -4.38 8.15 17.22
N ILE A 39 -4.00 6.94 16.80
CA ILE A 39 -3.55 6.70 15.42
C ILE A 39 -4.73 6.71 14.45
N HIS A 40 -5.87 6.16 14.86
CA HIS A 40 -7.09 6.22 14.03
C HIS A 40 -7.54 7.68 13.83
N VAL A 41 -7.55 8.49 14.91
CA VAL A 41 -7.86 9.92 14.84
C VAL A 41 -6.87 10.67 13.94
N ALA A 42 -5.56 10.36 14.02
CA ALA A 42 -4.55 10.97 13.17
C ALA A 42 -4.80 10.66 11.68
N ARG A 43 -5.15 9.42 11.34
CA ARG A 43 -5.51 9.03 9.97
C ARG A 43 -6.75 9.77 9.46
N LEU A 44 -7.79 9.90 10.29
CA LEU A 44 -8.98 10.68 9.93
C LEU A 44 -8.63 12.16 9.71
N ALA A 45 -7.81 12.74 10.59
CA ALA A 45 -7.34 14.11 10.43
C ALA A 45 -6.58 14.30 9.10
N GLN A 46 -5.75 13.32 8.71
CA GLN A 46 -5.05 13.35 7.42
C GLN A 46 -6.05 13.34 6.25
N THR A 47 -7.10 12.52 6.28
CA THR A 47 -8.10 12.48 5.20
C THR A 47 -8.91 13.78 5.10
N TRP A 48 -9.12 14.49 6.21
CA TRP A 48 -9.85 15.76 6.24
C TRP A 48 -8.99 16.98 5.90
N ASN A 49 -7.66 16.82 5.93
CA ASN A 49 -6.72 17.93 5.71
C ASN A 49 -6.53 18.27 4.22
N THR A 50 -7.60 18.52 3.52
CA THR A 50 -7.60 18.81 2.07
C THR A 50 -7.09 20.20 1.71
N ARG A 51 -6.93 21.10 2.70
CA ARG A 51 -6.54 22.52 2.51
C ARG A 51 -5.30 22.91 3.32
N ASP A 52 -4.55 21.95 3.86
CA ASP A 52 -3.41 22.14 4.78
C ASP A 52 -3.71 23.11 5.95
N ASN A 53 -4.92 23.09 6.45
CA ASN A 53 -5.40 23.96 7.52
C ASN A 53 -5.89 23.22 8.76
N LEU A 54 -5.63 21.93 8.86
CA LEU A 54 -6.00 21.09 9.98
C LEU A 54 -4.78 20.75 10.82
N GLY A 55 -4.96 20.82 12.15
CA GLY A 55 -3.93 20.46 13.11
C GLY A 55 -4.45 19.54 14.21
N ILE A 56 -3.55 18.77 14.79
CA ILE A 56 -3.83 17.88 15.92
C ILE A 56 -2.88 18.21 17.09
N VAL A 57 -3.30 17.93 18.30
CA VAL A 57 -2.49 18.16 19.50
C VAL A 57 -1.86 16.84 19.95
N VAL A 58 -0.53 16.80 20.03
CA VAL A 58 0.23 15.63 20.47
C VAL A 58 1.32 16.06 21.44
N GLY A 59 1.35 15.51 22.67
CA GLY A 59 2.30 15.91 23.72
C GLY A 59 3.76 15.65 23.32
N ALA A 60 4.63 16.62 23.54
CA ALA A 60 6.08 16.53 23.26
C ALA A 60 6.84 15.65 24.26
N THR A 61 6.21 15.19 25.34
CA THR A 61 6.82 14.34 26.38
C THR A 61 6.96 12.88 25.96
N GLN A 62 6.34 12.49 24.87
CA GLN A 62 6.36 11.12 24.33
C GLN A 62 6.76 11.13 22.83
N PRO A 63 8.05 11.25 22.51
CA PRO A 63 8.52 11.33 21.11
C PRO A 63 8.08 10.14 20.26
N GLU A 64 8.00 8.93 20.81
CA GLU A 64 7.54 7.73 20.10
C GLU A 64 6.08 7.85 19.65
N SER A 65 5.19 8.36 20.49
CA SER A 65 3.80 8.61 20.14
C SER A 65 3.70 9.67 19.03
N LEU A 66 4.54 10.71 19.13
CA LEU A 66 4.62 11.79 18.16
C LEU A 66 5.09 11.27 16.79
N ALA A 67 6.11 10.41 16.75
CA ALA A 67 6.59 9.76 15.53
C ALA A 67 5.53 8.87 14.89
N ARG A 68 4.79 8.08 15.70
CA ARG A 68 3.69 7.23 15.21
C ARG A 68 2.53 8.05 14.63
N VAL A 69 2.20 9.18 15.26
CA VAL A 69 1.17 10.10 14.77
C VAL A 69 1.64 10.77 13.47
N ARG A 70 2.89 11.22 13.38
CA ARG A 70 3.46 11.79 12.16
C ARG A 70 3.45 10.79 11.00
N ALA A 71 3.82 9.55 11.25
CA ALA A 71 3.73 8.48 10.25
C ALA A 71 2.29 8.21 9.77
N ALA A 72 1.29 8.36 10.67
CA ALA A 72 -0.12 8.16 10.34
C ALA A 72 -0.78 9.38 9.66
N ALA A 73 -0.21 10.58 9.84
CA ALA A 73 -0.71 11.86 9.33
C ALA A 73 0.47 12.74 8.88
N PRO A 74 1.11 12.43 7.73
CA PRO A 74 2.35 13.07 7.28
C PRO A 74 2.18 14.56 7.01
N GLU A 75 1.01 15.03 6.59
CA GLU A 75 0.79 16.43 6.18
C GLU A 75 0.08 17.29 7.24
N VAL A 76 -0.47 16.69 8.29
CA VAL A 76 -1.23 17.42 9.31
C VAL A 76 -0.29 18.24 10.20
N TRP A 77 -0.69 19.47 10.57
CA TRP A 77 0.01 20.28 11.55
C TRP A 77 -0.08 19.65 12.95
N ILE A 78 1.01 19.62 13.71
CA ILE A 78 1.05 19.10 15.07
C ILE A 78 1.36 20.24 16.04
N LEU A 79 0.44 20.53 16.96
CA LEU A 79 0.71 21.35 18.14
C LEU A 79 1.28 20.43 19.22
N ALA A 80 2.56 20.62 19.59
CA ALA A 80 3.27 19.75 20.52
C ALA A 80 3.57 20.46 21.87
N PRO A 81 2.61 20.51 22.81
CA PRO A 81 2.83 21.08 24.13
C PRO A 81 3.72 20.16 24.98
N GLY A 82 4.42 20.76 25.97
CA GLY A 82 5.15 20.02 26.98
C GLY A 82 6.67 20.11 26.88
N VAL A 83 7.20 20.87 25.93
CA VAL A 83 8.66 21.13 25.84
C VAL A 83 9.13 21.97 27.02
N GLY A 84 10.25 21.62 27.61
CA GLY A 84 10.92 22.32 28.69
C GLY A 84 10.27 22.05 30.06
N ALA A 85 9.46 22.97 30.61
CA ALA A 85 8.92 22.93 31.95
C ALA A 85 8.07 21.68 32.31
N GLN A 86 7.68 20.87 31.34
CA GLN A 86 6.96 19.62 31.52
C GLN A 86 7.82 18.39 31.21
N GLY A 87 9.13 18.55 31.00
CA GLY A 87 10.07 17.46 30.75
C GLY A 87 10.20 17.00 29.33
N GLY A 88 9.48 17.62 28.37
CA GLY A 88 9.65 17.30 26.96
C GLY A 88 10.98 17.81 26.39
N ASP A 89 11.74 16.93 25.75
CA ASP A 89 12.95 17.28 25.03
C ASP A 89 12.62 17.88 23.67
N LEU A 90 13.13 19.11 23.42
CA LEU A 90 12.87 19.85 22.17
C LEU A 90 13.39 19.11 20.92
N ARG A 91 14.62 18.60 21.02
CA ARG A 91 15.28 17.92 19.90
C ARG A 91 14.58 16.62 19.54
N ALA A 92 14.26 15.79 20.54
CA ALA A 92 13.54 14.54 20.34
C ALA A 92 12.15 14.79 19.77
N ALA A 93 11.42 15.81 20.27
CA ALA A 93 10.11 16.17 19.77
C ALA A 93 10.15 16.65 18.31
N LEU A 94 11.09 17.51 17.95
CA LEU A 94 11.24 18.01 16.56
C LEU A 94 11.60 16.87 15.60
N ARG A 95 12.56 16.01 15.97
CA ARG A 95 12.96 14.85 15.14
C ARG A 95 11.81 13.86 14.92
N ALA A 96 10.95 13.69 15.91
CA ALA A 96 9.82 12.77 15.85
C ALA A 96 8.61 13.35 15.10
N GLY A 97 8.44 14.67 15.09
CA GLY A 97 7.20 15.30 14.67
C GLY A 97 7.29 16.24 13.45
N LEU A 98 8.50 16.64 12.98
CA LEU A 98 8.62 17.44 11.77
C LEU A 98 8.17 16.67 10.53
N ARG A 99 7.59 17.39 9.57
CA ARG A 99 7.35 16.88 8.20
C ARG A 99 8.68 16.80 7.43
N ALA A 100 8.69 16.12 6.31
CA ALA A 100 9.85 16.00 5.43
C ALA A 100 10.40 17.37 4.94
N ASP A 101 9.54 18.38 4.84
CA ASP A 101 9.90 19.77 4.50
C ASP A 101 10.52 20.56 5.67
N GLY A 102 10.69 19.94 6.84
CA GLY A 102 11.18 20.59 8.05
C GLY A 102 10.16 21.53 8.72
N LEU A 103 8.89 21.44 8.37
CA LEU A 103 7.79 22.22 8.91
C LEU A 103 6.78 21.30 9.64
N GLY A 104 5.54 21.76 9.79
CA GLY A 104 4.42 20.96 10.28
C GLY A 104 4.33 20.81 11.79
N MET A 105 5.13 21.56 12.58
CA MET A 105 5.05 21.58 14.05
C MET A 105 4.93 22.98 14.60
N LEU A 106 4.09 23.12 15.63
CA LEU A 106 3.96 24.29 16.51
C LEU A 106 4.39 23.88 17.92
N ILE A 107 5.37 24.58 18.48
CA ILE A 107 5.92 24.30 19.82
C ILE A 107 5.46 25.39 20.80
N PRO A 108 4.36 25.21 21.54
CA PRO A 108 3.90 26.17 22.51
C PRO A 108 4.73 26.08 23.79
N VAL A 109 5.43 27.15 24.15
CA VAL A 109 6.18 27.27 25.40
C VAL A 109 5.70 28.49 26.15
N SER A 110 5.15 28.30 27.33
CA SER A 110 4.64 29.37 28.20
C SER A 110 5.60 29.68 29.36
N ARG A 111 5.65 28.83 30.38
CA ARG A 111 6.43 29.05 31.61
C ARG A 111 7.92 29.21 31.40
N GLY A 112 8.50 28.48 30.43
CA GLY A 112 9.91 28.57 30.06
C GLY A 112 10.30 29.96 29.54
N ILE A 113 9.35 30.70 28.97
CA ILE A 113 9.56 32.08 28.50
C ILE A 113 9.09 33.07 29.55
N SER A 114 7.85 32.97 30.04
CA SER A 114 7.23 33.99 30.91
C SER A 114 7.89 34.10 32.30
N ARG A 115 8.52 33.04 32.83
CA ARG A 115 9.23 33.00 34.10
C ARG A 115 10.75 33.16 33.98
N ALA A 116 11.29 33.35 32.79
CA ALA A 116 12.70 33.59 32.57
C ALA A 116 13.09 34.99 33.09
N LYS A 117 14.34 35.13 33.58
CA LYS A 117 14.89 36.45 33.99
C LYS A 117 14.80 37.46 32.83
N ASN A 118 14.97 37.02 31.60
CA ASN A 118 14.79 37.81 30.39
C ASN A 118 13.91 37.05 29.38
N PRO A 119 12.58 37.28 29.37
CA PRO A 119 11.67 36.56 28.47
C PRO A 119 11.97 36.76 26.99
N ARG A 120 12.44 37.94 26.61
CA ARG A 120 12.83 38.24 25.18
C ARG A 120 14.03 37.37 24.75
N GLN A 121 15.01 37.24 25.62
CA GLN A 121 16.18 36.40 25.35
C GLN A 121 15.80 34.92 25.30
N ALA A 122 15.02 34.44 26.27
CA ALA A 122 14.54 33.05 26.28
C ALA A 122 13.73 32.68 25.04
N ALA A 123 12.89 33.59 24.53
CA ALA A 123 12.15 33.39 23.28
C ALA A 123 13.07 33.31 22.03
N ARG A 124 14.12 34.17 21.99
CA ARG A 124 15.12 34.13 20.93
C ARG A 124 15.90 32.80 20.93
N GLU A 125 16.40 32.39 22.09
CA GLU A 125 17.17 31.14 22.26
C GLU A 125 16.34 29.93 21.85
N LEU A 126 15.05 29.89 22.23
CA LEU A 126 14.15 28.82 21.82
C LEU A 126 13.95 28.80 20.29
N ARG A 127 13.71 29.96 19.67
CA ARG A 127 13.57 30.07 18.23
C ARG A 127 14.84 29.61 17.50
N GLU A 128 16.00 30.02 17.98
CA GLU A 128 17.29 29.63 17.42
C GLU A 128 17.55 28.13 17.58
N ALA A 129 17.17 27.54 18.71
CA ALA A 129 17.25 26.10 18.94
C ALA A 129 16.33 25.33 17.97
N ILE A 130 15.07 25.77 17.79
CA ILE A 130 14.16 25.18 16.82
C ILE A 130 14.73 25.27 15.41
N ASN A 131 15.23 26.43 15.00
CA ASN A 131 15.76 26.64 13.66
C ASN A 131 17.03 25.81 13.41
N ARG A 132 17.92 25.64 14.40
CA ARG A 132 19.09 24.75 14.29
C ARG A 132 18.68 23.32 14.07
N GLU A 133 17.78 22.77 14.88
CA GLU A 133 17.32 21.38 14.73
C GLU A 133 16.60 21.17 13.39
N ARG A 134 15.81 22.16 12.96
CA ARG A 134 15.15 22.15 11.66
C ARG A 134 16.15 22.14 10.50
N SER A 135 17.22 22.95 10.57
CA SER A 135 18.25 22.96 9.55
C SER A 135 19.04 21.66 9.50
N VAL A 136 19.39 21.10 10.65
CA VAL A 136 20.04 19.79 10.74
C VAL A 136 19.12 18.68 10.19
N PHE A 137 17.84 18.72 10.52
CA PHE A 137 16.86 17.77 10.02
C PHE A 137 16.70 17.87 8.50
N SER A 138 16.60 19.09 7.96
CA SER A 138 16.51 19.34 6.52
C SER A 138 17.78 18.89 5.76
N VAL A 139 18.97 19.15 6.31
CA VAL A 139 20.23 18.64 5.74
C VAL A 139 20.33 17.12 5.87
N GLN A 140 19.95 16.54 7.01
CA GLN A 140 19.91 15.09 7.19
C GLN A 140 18.89 14.44 6.26
N CYS A 141 17.69 15.03 6.09
CA CYS A 141 16.74 14.57 5.10
C CYS A 141 17.28 14.70 3.67
N SER A 142 17.97 15.78 3.34
CA SER A 142 18.58 15.96 2.01
C SER A 142 19.75 15.00 1.79
N VAL A 143 20.66 14.84 2.75
CA VAL A 143 21.77 13.88 2.69
C VAL A 143 21.26 12.44 2.78
N PHE A 144 20.27 12.19 3.64
CA PHE A 144 19.59 10.90 3.72
C PHE A 144 18.80 10.62 2.43
N SER A 145 18.13 11.62 1.84
CA SER A 145 17.48 11.47 0.53
C SER A 145 18.48 11.23 -0.60
N ILE A 146 19.67 11.85 -0.57
CA ILE A 146 20.72 11.60 -1.57
C ILE A 146 21.41 10.25 -1.32
N GLN A 147 21.72 9.89 -0.08
CA GLN A 147 22.20 8.56 0.26
C GLN A 147 21.12 7.49 0.18
N SER A 148 19.89 7.79 0.61
CA SER A 148 18.74 6.92 0.39
C SER A 148 18.37 6.82 -1.07
N ALA A 149 18.41 7.87 -1.87
CA ALA A 149 18.13 7.76 -3.30
C ALA A 149 19.14 6.84 -4.02
N VAL A 150 20.34 6.67 -3.47
CA VAL A 150 21.32 5.69 -3.97
C VAL A 150 21.13 4.30 -3.33
N VAL A 151 20.60 4.22 -2.10
CA VAL A 151 20.36 2.94 -1.36
C VAL A 151 18.86 2.56 -1.35
N GLU A 152 17.92 3.51 -1.32
CA GLU A 152 16.47 3.27 -1.35
C GLU A 152 15.90 2.90 -2.72
N ASN A 153 16.65 3.03 -3.79
CA ASN A 153 16.29 2.35 -5.04
C ASN A 153 16.24 0.82 -4.89
N TYR A 154 16.69 0.26 -3.75
CA TYR A 154 16.76 -1.18 -3.52
C TYR A 154 16.05 -1.68 -2.26
N ALA A 155 15.68 -0.86 -1.28
CA ALA A 155 15.08 -1.34 -0.03
C ALA A 155 13.58 -1.00 0.08
N LEU A 156 12.75 -2.02 0.32
CA LEU A 156 11.32 -1.84 0.59
C LEU A 156 11.10 -1.08 1.90
N ASN A 157 10.20 -0.10 1.91
CA ASN A 157 9.73 0.55 3.14
C ASN A 157 8.91 -0.40 4.02
N THR A 158 8.61 -0.02 5.26
CA THR A 158 7.94 -0.91 6.22
C THR A 158 6.56 -1.39 5.75
N GLU A 159 5.81 -0.58 5.02
CA GLU A 159 4.49 -0.95 4.48
C GLU A 159 4.63 -1.91 3.30
N HIS A 160 5.58 -1.65 2.41
CA HIS A 160 5.89 -2.54 1.28
C HIS A 160 6.49 -3.88 1.74
N ARG A 161 7.25 -3.93 2.86
CA ARG A 161 7.71 -5.19 3.47
C ARG A 161 6.54 -6.05 3.93
N LYS A 162 5.57 -5.48 4.63
CA LYS A 162 4.36 -6.21 5.05
C LYS A 162 3.57 -6.70 3.83
N LEU A 163 3.43 -5.86 2.82
CA LEU A 163 2.76 -6.23 1.58
C LEU A 163 3.48 -7.38 0.88
N ALA A 164 4.82 -7.34 0.80
CA ALA A 164 5.64 -8.42 0.24
C ALA A 164 5.42 -9.74 0.98
N ASP A 165 5.39 -9.70 2.32
CA ASP A 165 5.10 -10.86 3.16
C ASP A 165 3.71 -11.43 2.86
N SER A 166 2.69 -10.58 2.87
CA SER A 166 1.30 -10.98 2.61
C SER A 166 1.13 -11.56 1.20
N LEU A 167 1.83 -11.03 0.19
CA LEU A 167 1.82 -11.57 -1.18
C LEU A 167 2.46 -12.95 -1.27
N LEU A 168 3.54 -13.21 -0.52
CA LEU A 168 4.18 -14.51 -0.44
C LEU A 168 3.28 -15.52 0.27
N ASP A 169 2.74 -15.16 1.44
CA ASP A 169 1.86 -16.01 2.27
C ASP A 169 0.56 -16.38 1.56
N ALA A 170 -0.02 -15.46 0.77
CA ALA A 170 -1.19 -15.72 -0.07
C ALA A 170 -0.87 -16.56 -1.33
N GLY A 171 0.41 -16.90 -1.56
CA GLY A 171 0.85 -17.62 -2.74
C GLY A 171 0.69 -16.83 -4.05
N CYS A 172 0.61 -15.50 -3.96
CA CYS A 172 0.66 -14.63 -5.15
C CYS A 172 2.05 -14.66 -5.79
N ILE A 173 3.09 -14.89 -5.00
CA ILE A 173 4.48 -15.08 -5.43
C ILE A 173 4.91 -16.48 -5.01
N GLN A 174 5.35 -17.29 -5.97
CA GLN A 174 5.71 -18.69 -5.72
C GLN A 174 7.10 -18.98 -6.32
N PHE A 175 7.93 -19.69 -5.57
CA PHE A 175 9.26 -20.12 -5.98
C PHE A 175 9.25 -21.63 -6.24
N GLY A 176 9.69 -22.04 -7.45
CA GLY A 176 9.66 -23.44 -7.88
C GLY A 176 9.85 -23.56 -9.37
N ARG A 177 9.50 -24.68 -9.96
CA ARG A 177 9.54 -24.87 -11.43
C ARG A 177 8.16 -24.67 -12.02
N PHE A 178 8.02 -23.71 -12.93
CA PHE A 178 6.76 -23.37 -13.58
C PHE A 178 6.98 -23.25 -15.09
N THR A 179 6.16 -23.95 -15.86
CA THR A 179 6.17 -23.79 -17.32
C THR A 179 5.32 -22.59 -17.72
N LEU A 180 5.95 -21.59 -18.32
CA LEU A 180 5.26 -20.39 -18.82
C LEU A 180 4.51 -20.71 -20.14
N LYS A 181 3.60 -19.80 -20.56
CA LYS A 181 2.88 -19.92 -21.85
C LYS A 181 3.81 -20.06 -23.06
N SER A 182 5.02 -19.52 -22.95
CA SER A 182 6.08 -19.64 -23.97
C SER A 182 6.79 -21.00 -24.00
N GLY A 183 6.43 -21.93 -23.10
CA GLY A 183 7.12 -23.22 -22.91
C GLY A 183 8.41 -23.14 -22.10
N ILE A 184 8.82 -21.95 -21.68
CA ILE A 184 10.05 -21.75 -20.90
C ILE A 184 9.79 -22.11 -19.42
N GLU A 185 10.71 -22.86 -18.82
CA GLU A 185 10.69 -23.10 -17.37
C GLU A 185 11.17 -21.88 -16.60
N SER A 186 10.36 -21.43 -15.65
CA SER A 186 10.65 -20.28 -14.77
C SER A 186 10.79 -20.76 -13.32
N PRO A 187 11.82 -20.30 -12.57
CA PRO A 187 11.97 -20.61 -11.15
C PRO A 187 11.06 -19.77 -10.24
N ILE A 188 10.26 -18.87 -10.81
CA ILE A 188 9.31 -18.02 -10.12
C ILE A 188 8.01 -17.88 -10.92
N TYR A 189 6.89 -17.88 -10.19
CA TYR A 189 5.57 -17.61 -10.74
C TYR A 189 4.87 -16.55 -9.90
N ILE A 190 4.33 -15.53 -10.58
CA ILE A 190 3.57 -14.44 -9.94
C ILE A 190 2.15 -14.49 -10.49
N ASP A 191 1.19 -14.73 -9.59
CA ASP A 191 -0.24 -14.81 -9.90
C ASP A 191 -1.06 -13.89 -8.99
N LEU A 192 -1.22 -12.66 -9.41
CA LEU A 192 -1.94 -11.64 -8.67
C LEU A 192 -3.48 -11.75 -8.82
N ARG A 193 -3.99 -12.64 -9.68
CA ARG A 193 -5.42 -12.98 -9.76
C ARG A 193 -5.93 -13.60 -8.47
N ARG A 194 -5.03 -14.23 -7.70
CA ARG A 194 -5.33 -14.78 -6.37
C ARG A 194 -5.81 -13.74 -5.37
N LEU A 195 -5.44 -12.46 -5.56
CA LEU A 195 -5.86 -11.34 -4.69
C LEU A 195 -7.38 -11.26 -4.53
N ALA A 196 -8.16 -11.66 -5.54
CA ALA A 196 -9.61 -11.70 -5.47
C ALA A 196 -10.15 -12.60 -4.33
N GLY A 197 -9.37 -13.60 -3.91
CA GLY A 197 -9.69 -14.49 -2.79
C GLY A 197 -9.26 -13.97 -1.41
N PHE A 198 -8.56 -12.83 -1.34
CA PHE A 198 -8.00 -12.26 -0.11
C PHE A 198 -8.42 -10.80 0.07
N PRO A 199 -9.65 -10.52 0.57
CA PRO A 199 -10.19 -9.14 0.59
C PRO A 199 -9.33 -8.14 1.35
N GLN A 200 -8.71 -8.56 2.47
CA GLN A 200 -7.83 -7.68 3.25
C GLN A 200 -6.54 -7.36 2.50
N LEU A 201 -5.89 -8.36 1.89
CA LEU A 201 -4.70 -8.16 1.09
C LEU A 201 -5.01 -7.30 -0.16
N LEU A 202 -6.16 -7.51 -0.80
CA LEU A 202 -6.61 -6.67 -1.92
C LEU A 202 -6.77 -5.21 -1.48
N SER A 203 -7.27 -4.97 -0.27
CA SER A 203 -7.38 -3.65 0.36
C SER A 203 -5.99 -3.03 0.60
N GLU A 204 -5.03 -3.79 1.13
CA GLU A 204 -3.66 -3.34 1.36
C GLU A 204 -2.95 -3.01 0.03
N VAL A 205 -3.14 -3.87 -0.98
CA VAL A 205 -2.66 -3.61 -2.35
C VAL A 205 -3.23 -2.30 -2.88
N ALA A 206 -4.54 -2.09 -2.80
CA ALA A 206 -5.17 -0.87 -3.28
C ALA A 206 -4.60 0.38 -2.58
N LEU A 207 -4.41 0.32 -1.27
CA LEU A 207 -3.81 1.42 -0.49
C LEU A 207 -2.38 1.73 -0.91
N ALA A 208 -1.61 0.74 -1.37
CA ALA A 208 -0.25 0.95 -1.84
C ALA A 208 -0.17 1.70 -3.20
N TYR A 209 -1.22 1.65 -4.02
CA TYR A 209 -1.32 2.45 -5.25
C TYR A 209 -1.66 3.93 -4.99
N VAL A 210 -2.40 4.21 -3.92
CA VAL A 210 -2.96 5.54 -3.65
C VAL A 210 -1.91 6.66 -3.57
N PRO A 211 -0.75 6.49 -2.90
CA PRO A 211 0.27 7.56 -2.86
C PRO A 211 0.81 7.93 -4.24
N ILE A 212 0.96 6.96 -5.14
CA ILE A 212 1.42 7.23 -6.51
C ILE A 212 0.32 7.98 -7.27
N LEU A 213 -0.92 7.49 -7.23
CA LEU A 213 -2.05 8.07 -7.94
C LEU A 213 -2.35 9.51 -7.53
N ARG A 214 -2.15 9.86 -6.26
CA ARG A 214 -2.34 11.24 -5.76
C ARG A 214 -1.38 12.26 -6.38
N ASN A 215 -0.26 11.80 -6.92
CA ASN A 215 0.74 12.63 -7.58
C ASN A 215 0.57 12.67 -9.11
N LEU A 216 -0.42 11.97 -9.66
CA LEU A 216 -0.72 11.94 -11.09
C LEU A 216 -1.95 12.79 -11.40
N HIS A 217 -2.00 13.34 -12.63
CA HIS A 217 -3.13 14.11 -13.11
C HIS A 217 -3.94 13.27 -14.10
N PHE A 218 -5.10 12.81 -13.68
CA PHE A 218 -5.99 12.00 -14.50
C PHE A 218 -7.45 12.21 -14.08
N ASP A 219 -8.36 11.88 -14.97
CA ASP A 219 -9.81 11.95 -14.74
C ASP A 219 -10.37 10.58 -14.30
N ARG A 220 -9.80 9.48 -14.80
CA ARG A 220 -10.29 8.12 -14.55
C ARG A 220 -9.18 7.09 -14.44
N LEU A 221 -9.48 6.01 -13.73
CA LEU A 221 -8.71 4.78 -13.75
C LEU A 221 -9.14 3.94 -14.96
N ALA A 222 -8.19 3.39 -15.70
CA ALA A 222 -8.45 2.44 -16.78
C ALA A 222 -7.85 1.06 -16.41
N ALA A 223 -8.69 0.12 -15.98
CA ALA A 223 -8.25 -1.20 -15.53
C ALA A 223 -8.06 -2.16 -16.70
N LEU A 224 -6.90 -2.78 -16.84
CA LEU A 224 -6.70 -3.81 -17.86
C LEU A 224 -7.29 -5.17 -17.42
N PRO A 225 -8.05 -5.88 -18.27
CA PRO A 225 -8.60 -7.19 -17.89
C PRO A 225 -7.46 -8.25 -17.86
N TYR A 226 -7.50 -9.24 -16.93
CA TYR A 226 -8.55 -9.44 -15.94
C TYR A 226 -8.04 -9.21 -14.51
N ALA A 227 -6.76 -9.42 -14.21
CA ALA A 227 -6.20 -9.39 -12.86
C ALA A 227 -6.26 -7.99 -12.23
N ALA A 228 -6.14 -6.94 -13.04
CA ALA A 228 -6.23 -5.57 -12.55
C ALA A 228 -7.64 -5.14 -12.16
N MET A 229 -8.69 -5.81 -12.61
CA MET A 229 -10.07 -5.40 -12.33
C MET A 229 -10.40 -5.34 -10.82
N PRO A 230 -10.15 -6.38 -10.01
CA PRO A 230 -10.37 -6.32 -8.57
C PRO A 230 -9.52 -5.23 -7.91
N ILE A 231 -8.26 -5.09 -8.32
CA ILE A 231 -7.30 -4.11 -7.80
C ILE A 231 -7.82 -2.70 -8.06
N ALA A 232 -8.13 -2.38 -9.31
CA ALA A 232 -8.61 -1.05 -9.70
C ALA A 232 -9.98 -0.72 -9.09
N THR A 233 -10.86 -1.71 -8.91
CA THR A 233 -12.13 -1.53 -8.19
C THR A 233 -11.87 -1.13 -6.74
N ALA A 234 -10.95 -1.81 -6.05
CA ALA A 234 -10.59 -1.46 -4.68
C ALA A 234 -9.95 -0.05 -4.62
N ILE A 235 -9.05 0.29 -5.55
CA ILE A 235 -8.45 1.63 -5.67
C ILE A 235 -9.53 2.69 -5.89
N SER A 236 -10.47 2.45 -6.79
CA SER A 236 -11.59 3.36 -7.09
C SER A 236 -12.42 3.67 -5.85
N LEU A 237 -12.75 2.65 -5.05
CA LEU A 237 -13.50 2.80 -3.80
C LEU A 237 -12.73 3.61 -2.75
N TYR A 238 -11.41 3.38 -2.61
CA TYR A 238 -10.58 4.10 -1.66
C TYR A 238 -10.29 5.55 -2.05
N GLY A 239 -9.98 5.78 -3.33
CA GLY A 239 -9.58 7.09 -3.82
C GLY A 239 -10.76 7.96 -4.28
N GLY A 240 -11.95 7.37 -4.46
CA GLY A 240 -13.10 8.06 -5.02
C GLY A 240 -12.94 8.36 -6.52
N TRP A 241 -12.02 7.69 -7.21
CA TRP A 241 -11.76 7.90 -8.63
C TRP A 241 -12.68 7.04 -9.50
N PRO A 242 -13.36 7.62 -10.52
CA PRO A 242 -14.14 6.85 -11.47
C PRO A 242 -13.26 5.85 -12.24
N MET A 243 -13.83 4.68 -12.56
CA MET A 243 -13.11 3.62 -13.26
C MET A 243 -13.80 3.23 -14.56
N ILE A 244 -13.01 2.95 -15.59
CA ILE A 244 -13.40 2.35 -16.86
C ILE A 244 -12.49 1.15 -17.15
N TYR A 245 -12.86 0.32 -18.12
CA TYR A 245 -12.01 -0.75 -18.58
C TYR A 245 -12.27 -1.15 -20.04
N PRO A 246 -11.23 -1.44 -20.83
CA PRO A 246 -11.37 -1.99 -22.15
C PRO A 246 -11.86 -3.44 -22.06
N ARG A 247 -12.69 -3.85 -22.99
CA ARG A 247 -13.13 -5.24 -23.12
C ARG A 247 -12.08 -6.05 -23.85
N LYS A 248 -11.84 -7.26 -23.41
CA LYS A 248 -10.94 -8.18 -24.09
C LYS A 248 -11.54 -8.74 -25.38
N GLU A 249 -12.86 -8.85 -25.43
CA GLU A 249 -13.59 -9.37 -26.59
C GLU A 249 -14.63 -8.33 -27.06
N ALA A 250 -14.61 -8.03 -28.35
CA ALA A 250 -15.61 -7.14 -28.96
C ALA A 250 -17.01 -7.76 -28.87
N LYS A 251 -18.00 -6.98 -28.45
CA LYS A 251 -19.41 -7.41 -28.53
C LYS A 251 -19.84 -7.55 -30.00
N SER A 252 -20.39 -8.69 -30.34
CA SER A 252 -21.04 -8.93 -31.64
C SER A 252 -22.44 -8.32 -31.72
N TYR A 253 -23.03 -7.87 -30.58
CA TYR A 253 -24.39 -7.32 -30.48
C TYR A 253 -24.45 -6.17 -29.45
N GLY A 254 -25.52 -5.37 -29.51
CA GLY A 254 -25.74 -4.22 -28.62
C GLY A 254 -24.96 -2.98 -29.03
N THR A 255 -24.49 -2.18 -28.07
CA THR A 255 -23.82 -0.90 -28.31
C THR A 255 -22.44 -1.01 -28.94
N LYS A 256 -21.91 -2.22 -29.18
CA LYS A 256 -20.54 -2.49 -29.66
C LYS A 256 -19.45 -1.73 -28.90
N ALA A 257 -19.73 -1.34 -27.65
CA ALA A 257 -18.77 -0.59 -26.84
C ALA A 257 -17.50 -1.41 -26.60
N ALA A 258 -16.36 -0.86 -26.97
CA ALA A 258 -15.05 -1.44 -26.69
C ALA A 258 -14.61 -1.19 -25.25
N ILE A 259 -15.15 -0.16 -24.61
CA ILE A 259 -14.83 0.26 -23.24
C ILE A 259 -16.12 0.30 -22.42
N GLU A 260 -16.06 -0.24 -21.20
CA GLU A 260 -17.14 -0.19 -20.24
C GLU A 260 -16.89 0.93 -19.21
N GLY A 261 -17.98 1.52 -18.73
CA GLY A 261 -18.00 2.66 -17.83
C GLY A 261 -18.41 3.94 -18.54
N VAL A 262 -18.43 5.04 -17.82
CA VAL A 262 -18.84 6.37 -18.35
C VAL A 262 -17.58 7.22 -18.50
N PHE A 263 -17.36 7.75 -19.67
CA PHE A 263 -16.21 8.62 -19.99
C PHE A 263 -16.57 9.63 -21.09
N LYS A 264 -15.70 10.58 -21.31
CA LYS A 264 -15.78 11.56 -22.41
C LYS A 264 -14.47 11.54 -23.21
N PRO A 265 -14.51 11.70 -24.52
CA PRO A 265 -13.29 11.93 -25.32
C PRO A 265 -12.51 13.14 -24.79
N GLY A 266 -11.18 13.04 -24.79
CA GLY A 266 -10.26 14.03 -24.25
C GLY A 266 -10.01 13.89 -22.72
N GLU A 267 -10.68 12.96 -22.01
CA GLU A 267 -10.33 12.69 -20.61
C GLU A 267 -9.01 11.92 -20.53
N ARG A 268 -8.21 12.29 -19.52
CA ARG A 268 -6.95 11.61 -19.21
C ARG A 268 -7.21 10.39 -18.34
N VAL A 269 -6.56 9.28 -18.68
CA VAL A 269 -6.70 8.05 -17.92
C VAL A 269 -5.34 7.51 -17.49
N VAL A 270 -5.26 7.03 -16.25
CA VAL A 270 -4.14 6.22 -15.80
C VAL A 270 -4.48 4.74 -15.98
N VAL A 271 -3.64 4.04 -16.71
CA VAL A 271 -3.80 2.59 -16.91
C VAL A 271 -3.33 1.86 -15.67
N VAL A 272 -4.20 1.06 -15.08
CA VAL A 272 -3.90 0.21 -13.92
C VAL A 272 -3.81 -1.24 -14.36
N ASP A 273 -2.69 -1.89 -14.01
CA ASP A 273 -2.53 -3.32 -14.22
C ASP A 273 -1.86 -3.99 -13.00
N ASP A 274 -1.80 -5.31 -12.99
CA ASP A 274 -1.26 -6.09 -11.90
C ASP A 274 0.28 -6.23 -11.99
N LEU A 275 0.79 -6.57 -13.16
CA LEU A 275 2.18 -6.96 -13.38
C LEU A 275 2.67 -6.50 -14.75
N ILE A 276 3.91 -6.02 -14.83
CA ILE A 276 4.59 -5.81 -16.11
C ILE A 276 5.81 -6.70 -16.26
N THR A 277 5.98 -7.27 -17.49
CA THR A 277 7.17 -8.02 -17.92
C THR A 277 7.83 -7.26 -19.07
N THR A 278 7.41 -7.50 -20.29
CA THR A 278 7.90 -6.85 -21.52
C THR A 278 6.96 -5.76 -22.04
N GLY A 279 5.83 -5.51 -21.37
CA GLY A 279 4.88 -4.46 -21.73
C GLY A 279 3.93 -4.74 -22.89
N GLY A 280 4.21 -5.69 -23.76
CA GLY A 280 3.46 -5.92 -24.99
C GLY A 280 1.94 -6.10 -24.83
N SER A 281 1.50 -6.79 -23.76
CA SER A 281 0.08 -7.00 -23.49
C SER A 281 -0.68 -5.74 -23.04
N LYS A 282 0.03 -4.64 -22.72
CA LYS A 282 -0.57 -3.37 -22.30
C LYS A 282 -1.04 -2.55 -23.50
N PHE A 283 -0.32 -2.67 -24.62
CA PHE A 283 -0.58 -1.83 -25.80
C PHE A 283 -1.96 -2.09 -26.41
N GLU A 284 -2.43 -3.34 -26.45
CA GLU A 284 -3.77 -3.64 -26.94
C GLU A 284 -4.86 -2.87 -26.16
N GLY A 285 -4.76 -2.83 -24.83
CA GLY A 285 -5.69 -2.07 -24.00
C GLY A 285 -5.53 -0.55 -24.16
N ILE A 286 -4.29 -0.06 -24.25
CA ILE A 286 -3.98 1.35 -24.45
C ILE A 286 -4.49 1.82 -25.82
N GLU A 287 -4.31 1.04 -26.88
CA GLU A 287 -4.79 1.33 -28.22
C GLU A 287 -6.34 1.40 -28.28
N GLN A 288 -7.03 0.53 -27.53
CA GLN A 288 -8.49 0.59 -27.41
C GLN A 288 -8.95 1.88 -26.69
N LEU A 289 -8.24 2.29 -25.63
CA LEU A 289 -8.53 3.55 -24.92
C LEU A 289 -8.29 4.77 -25.83
N ALA A 290 -7.16 4.79 -26.53
CA ALA A 290 -6.83 5.86 -27.47
C ALA A 290 -7.82 5.93 -28.65
N ALA A 291 -8.26 4.80 -29.19
CA ALA A 291 -9.28 4.73 -30.23
C ALA A 291 -10.65 5.28 -29.80
N ALA A 292 -10.92 5.27 -28.48
CA ALA A 292 -12.12 5.89 -27.90
C ALA A 292 -11.94 7.40 -27.58
N GLY A 293 -10.78 7.98 -27.94
CA GLY A 293 -10.47 9.40 -27.74
C GLY A 293 -9.97 9.73 -26.32
N LEU A 294 -9.49 8.73 -25.56
CA LEU A 294 -8.92 8.92 -24.23
C LEU A 294 -7.41 9.14 -24.32
N GLU A 295 -6.87 9.96 -23.42
CA GLU A 295 -5.45 10.27 -23.36
C GLU A 295 -4.78 9.41 -22.29
N VAL A 296 -3.79 8.60 -22.67
CA VAL A 296 -3.00 7.76 -21.76
C VAL A 296 -1.58 8.32 -21.70
N GLU A 297 -1.11 8.65 -20.52
CA GLU A 297 0.29 9.02 -20.29
C GLU A 297 0.97 8.08 -19.28
N ASP A 298 0.22 7.61 -18.31
CA ASP A 298 0.73 6.88 -17.15
C ASP A 298 0.18 5.45 -17.10
N VAL A 299 1.08 4.50 -16.84
CA VAL A 299 0.78 3.09 -16.58
C VAL A 299 1.26 2.75 -15.18
N LEU A 300 0.40 2.24 -14.33
CA LEU A 300 0.70 1.92 -12.93
C LEU A 300 0.44 0.43 -12.65
N VAL A 301 1.45 -0.26 -12.12
CA VAL A 301 1.40 -1.71 -11.82
C VAL A 301 1.74 -1.99 -10.36
N LEU A 302 1.30 -3.15 -9.84
CA LEU A 302 1.73 -3.60 -8.52
C LEU A 302 3.20 -4.03 -8.55
N ILE A 303 3.57 -4.84 -9.53
CA ILE A 303 4.94 -5.38 -9.63
C ILE A 303 5.53 -5.12 -11.01
N ASP A 304 6.65 -4.43 -11.04
CA ASP A 304 7.52 -4.39 -12.21
C ASP A 304 8.58 -5.50 -12.10
N ARG A 305 8.63 -6.39 -13.08
CA ARG A 305 9.65 -7.44 -13.15
C ARG A 305 11.01 -6.95 -13.60
N GLN A 306 11.11 -5.70 -14.04
CA GLN A 306 12.32 -5.08 -14.62
C GLN A 306 12.91 -5.91 -15.76
N SER A 307 12.04 -6.36 -16.67
CA SER A 307 12.41 -7.16 -17.84
C SER A 307 12.26 -6.36 -19.16
N GLY A 308 12.59 -5.06 -19.14
CA GLY A 308 12.53 -4.15 -20.30
C GLY A 308 11.16 -3.51 -20.57
N GLY A 309 10.14 -3.80 -19.74
CA GLY A 309 8.79 -3.25 -19.96
C GLY A 309 8.72 -1.73 -19.80
N ALA A 310 9.52 -1.15 -18.92
CA ALA A 310 9.62 0.30 -18.74
C ALA A 310 10.16 1.00 -19.99
N ASP A 311 11.24 0.47 -20.56
CA ASP A 311 11.86 1.03 -21.78
C ASP A 311 10.90 0.98 -22.98
N VAL A 312 10.23 -0.15 -23.16
CA VAL A 312 9.26 -0.35 -24.24
C VAL A 312 8.04 0.58 -24.11
N LEU A 313 7.60 0.89 -22.89
CA LEU A 313 6.55 1.90 -22.64
C LEU A 313 7.08 3.31 -22.93
N ALA A 314 8.28 3.63 -22.44
CA ALA A 314 8.91 4.95 -22.62
C ALA A 314 9.15 5.27 -24.11
N GLU A 315 9.59 4.30 -24.93
CA GLU A 315 9.74 4.44 -26.39
C GLU A 315 8.43 4.86 -27.10
N ARG A 316 7.28 4.52 -26.50
CA ARG A 316 5.96 4.92 -27.00
C ARG A 316 5.34 6.12 -26.28
N GLY A 317 6.12 6.77 -25.41
CA GLY A 317 5.70 8.00 -24.72
C GLY A 317 4.90 7.78 -23.42
N TYR A 318 4.84 6.55 -22.89
CA TYR A 318 4.13 6.24 -21.65
C TYR A 318 5.11 6.17 -20.46
N ARG A 319 4.68 6.67 -19.32
CA ARG A 319 5.43 6.59 -18.05
C ARG A 319 4.98 5.38 -17.24
N LEU A 320 5.93 4.52 -16.87
CA LEU A 320 5.66 3.39 -15.98
C LEU A 320 5.85 3.82 -14.52
N HIS A 321 4.88 3.47 -13.68
CA HIS A 321 4.96 3.54 -12.23
C HIS A 321 4.75 2.13 -11.67
N ALA A 322 5.47 1.78 -10.62
CA ALA A 322 5.31 0.50 -9.95
C ALA A 322 5.31 0.68 -8.43
N VAL A 323 4.45 -0.07 -7.75
CA VAL A 323 4.44 -0.11 -6.28
C VAL A 323 5.66 -0.87 -5.77
N LEU A 324 5.99 -1.99 -6.42
CA LEU A 324 7.09 -2.89 -6.08
C LEU A 324 7.86 -3.27 -7.35
N THR A 325 9.16 -3.55 -7.19
CA THR A 325 9.94 -4.20 -8.23
C THR A 325 10.33 -5.61 -7.82
N LEU A 326 10.47 -6.51 -8.77
CA LEU A 326 10.89 -7.89 -8.49
C LEU A 326 12.27 -7.96 -7.82
N PRO A 327 13.31 -7.21 -8.23
CA PRO A 327 14.58 -7.17 -7.50
C PRO A 327 14.43 -6.77 -6.04
N GLN A 328 13.64 -5.72 -5.70
CA GLN A 328 13.38 -5.32 -4.33
C GLN A 328 12.74 -6.45 -3.50
N LEU A 329 11.79 -7.18 -4.07
CA LEU A 329 11.17 -8.34 -3.43
C LEU A 329 12.18 -9.46 -3.19
N LEU A 330 13.03 -9.78 -4.17
CA LEU A 330 14.07 -10.81 -4.03
C LEU A 330 15.11 -10.45 -2.98
N ASP A 331 15.53 -9.17 -2.92
CA ASP A 331 16.45 -8.67 -1.91
C ASP A 331 15.86 -8.76 -0.51
N TYR A 332 14.60 -8.37 -0.35
CA TYR A 332 13.89 -8.46 0.90
C TYR A 332 13.73 -9.92 1.39
N TYR A 333 13.31 -10.83 0.52
CA TYR A 333 13.15 -12.24 0.87
C TYR A 333 14.49 -12.91 1.20
N ALA A 334 15.58 -12.52 0.53
CA ALA A 334 16.93 -12.99 0.86
C ALA A 334 17.39 -12.51 2.24
N GLN A 335 17.18 -11.21 2.55
CA GLN A 335 17.56 -10.60 3.84
C GLN A 335 16.78 -11.17 5.03
N THR A 336 15.50 -11.49 4.83
CA THR A 336 14.62 -11.99 5.89
C THR A 336 14.66 -13.52 6.04
N GLY A 337 15.31 -14.24 5.12
CA GLY A 337 15.37 -15.70 5.12
C GLY A 337 14.01 -16.38 4.84
N LYS A 338 13.00 -15.63 4.38
CA LYS A 338 11.66 -16.17 4.07
C LYS A 338 11.65 -17.11 2.87
N VAL A 339 12.62 -16.95 1.99
CA VAL A 339 12.85 -17.82 0.83
C VAL A 339 14.29 -18.31 0.86
N GLU A 340 14.49 -19.59 0.60
CA GLU A 340 15.81 -20.20 0.53
C GLU A 340 16.73 -19.43 -0.43
N THR A 341 17.94 -19.11 0.00
CA THR A 341 18.93 -18.35 -0.80
C THR A 341 19.16 -19.00 -2.18
N LYS A 342 19.16 -20.32 -2.26
CA LYS A 342 19.33 -21.05 -3.52
C LYS A 342 18.24 -20.68 -4.53
N LYS A 343 16.98 -20.62 -4.11
CA LYS A 343 15.84 -20.24 -4.98
C LYS A 343 15.95 -18.81 -5.46
N ILE A 344 16.41 -17.90 -4.58
CA ILE A 344 16.65 -16.50 -4.95
C ILE A 344 17.73 -16.39 -6.04
N ILE A 345 18.84 -17.13 -5.88
CA ILE A 345 19.93 -17.15 -6.86
C ILE A 345 19.41 -17.69 -8.21
N GLU A 346 18.68 -18.80 -8.22
CA GLU A 346 18.09 -19.39 -9.42
C GLU A 346 17.20 -18.38 -10.17
N VAL A 347 16.40 -17.58 -9.44
CA VAL A 347 15.57 -16.53 -10.05
C VAL A 347 16.42 -15.40 -10.63
N ARG A 348 17.45 -14.93 -9.91
CA ARG A 348 18.34 -13.87 -10.41
C ARG A 348 19.08 -14.29 -11.67
N GLU A 349 19.61 -15.52 -11.71
CA GLU A 349 20.27 -16.08 -12.90
C GLU A 349 19.31 -16.20 -14.09
N PHE A 350 18.07 -16.61 -13.83
CA PHE A 350 17.05 -16.70 -14.85
C PHE A 350 16.69 -15.31 -15.43
N LEU A 351 16.59 -14.29 -14.59
CA LEU A 351 16.30 -12.93 -15.04
C LEU A 351 17.48 -12.31 -15.82
N ALA A 352 18.73 -12.59 -15.43
CA ALA A 352 19.92 -12.08 -16.09
C ALA A 352 20.18 -12.68 -17.49
N ARG A 353 19.57 -13.82 -17.82
CA ARG A 353 19.67 -14.48 -19.15
C ARG A 353 18.65 -13.94 -20.15
N ARG A 354 17.83 -13.00 -19.74
CA ARG A 354 16.74 -12.45 -20.56
C ARG A 354 16.93 -10.96 -20.85
#